data_74210b398124c66d1a5899fa16009372
#
_entry.id   74210b398124c66d1a5899fa16009372
#
_cell.length_a   1.000
_cell.length_b   1.000
_cell.length_c   1.000
_cell.angle_alpha   90.00
_cell.angle_beta   90.00
_cell.angle_gamma   90.00
#
_symmetry.space_group_name_H-M   'P 1'
#
loop_
_entity.id
_entity.type
_entity.pdbx_description
1 polymer ?
#
loop_
_entity_poly.entity_id
_entity_poly.type
_entity_poly.pdbx_seq_one_letter_code
_entity_poly.pdbx_strand_id
1 'polypeptide(L)'
;MAEADPPIAPAALPGTNRFYLGHEVVGEVVEVGDGVRNVRVGDRVIMDTRFQGATCLSQEIAPLCRHCAVGNFTLCENASLGAGPRGEGGGWGDSFTAHETEIYRVPDDLTDEEAMFVEPLSTAVRAVLRRPPEAGARVLVVGCGIVGLNTIQAARAIQPDCHITAVARYQHQADAARRLGADTVLLREDPFEVVASLTGARVYRGMFGNRMALGGWDVVYDCVGSARTVQESLRLARARGAVVMVGITLAPLKVDLTPVWYQEVDMVGVYAHGAECWHGEHRRTYDVVIELLRAGKLTTAGLITHRFRLDEWRQAIQTAMDKRSGSIKVVFDYT
;
A
#
# COMPACT_ATOMS: atom_id res chain seq x y z
N MET A 1 10.76 3.97 -28.21
CA MET A 1 10.43 4.24 -26.80
C MET A 1 9.14 3.48 -26.55
N ALA A 2 9.12 2.54 -25.64
CA ALA A 2 7.88 1.92 -25.26
C ALA A 2 7.06 3.01 -24.53
N GLU A 3 5.92 3.38 -25.07
CA GLU A 3 4.95 4.19 -24.36
C GLU A 3 4.58 3.44 -23.09
N ALA A 4 4.82 4.05 -21.94
CA ALA A 4 4.35 3.49 -20.70
C ALA A 4 2.83 3.57 -20.70
N ASP A 5 2.17 2.46 -20.39
CA ASP A 5 0.72 2.45 -20.27
C ASP A 5 0.27 3.42 -19.17
N PRO A 6 -0.58 4.42 -19.49
CA PRO A 6 -1.18 5.20 -18.44
C PRO A 6 -2.05 4.28 -17.55
N PRO A 7 -2.15 4.50 -16.25
CA PRO A 7 -1.74 5.65 -15.46
C PRO A 7 -0.41 5.49 -14.71
N ILE A 8 0.43 4.55 -15.10
CA ILE A 8 1.63 4.14 -14.34
C ILE A 8 2.89 4.89 -14.80
N ALA A 9 2.78 5.71 -15.84
CA ALA A 9 3.87 6.59 -16.22
C ALA A 9 4.09 7.63 -15.11
N PRO A 10 5.31 7.71 -14.55
CA PRO A 10 5.60 8.78 -13.61
C PRO A 10 5.31 10.11 -14.30
N ALA A 11 4.48 10.95 -13.67
CA ALA A 11 4.11 12.24 -14.23
C ALA A 11 5.35 13.13 -14.34
N ALA A 12 5.78 13.39 -15.56
CA ALA A 12 6.73 14.44 -15.83
C ALA A 12 5.97 15.77 -15.86
N LEU A 13 6.51 16.80 -15.22
CA LEU A 13 5.95 18.14 -15.39
C LEU A 13 6.00 18.55 -16.87
N PRO A 14 4.93 19.16 -17.42
CA PRO A 14 4.95 19.66 -18.80
C PRO A 14 6.15 20.56 -19.05
N GLY A 15 6.90 20.27 -20.11
CA GLY A 15 8.09 21.02 -20.48
C GLY A 15 9.34 20.76 -19.63
N THR A 16 9.33 19.77 -18.74
CA THR A 16 10.50 19.36 -17.94
C THR A 16 10.68 17.85 -17.97
N ASN A 17 11.92 17.38 -17.87
CA ASN A 17 12.27 15.97 -17.67
C ASN A 17 12.52 15.68 -16.17
N ARG A 18 11.92 16.45 -15.28
CA ARG A 18 12.14 16.34 -13.84
C ARG A 18 11.02 15.54 -13.19
N PHE A 19 11.41 14.61 -12.33
CA PHE A 19 10.54 13.89 -11.44
C PHE A 19 10.74 14.40 -10.03
N TYR A 20 9.66 14.59 -9.31
CA TYR A 20 9.70 14.92 -7.89
C TYR A 20 9.51 13.64 -7.10
N LEU A 21 10.46 13.32 -6.21
CA LEU A 21 10.46 12.11 -5.43
C LEU A 21 9.89 12.37 -4.03
N GLY A 22 9.39 11.29 -3.41
CA GLY A 22 8.84 11.29 -2.05
C GLY A 22 7.39 11.77 -2.01
N HIS A 23 6.53 10.93 -1.48
CA HIS A 23 5.09 11.21 -1.32
C HIS A 23 4.57 10.83 0.07
N GLU A 24 5.32 10.10 0.85
CA GLU A 24 5.04 9.80 2.25
C GLU A 24 5.73 10.87 3.11
N VAL A 25 5.10 12.03 3.24
CA VAL A 25 5.71 13.22 3.82
C VAL A 25 4.75 13.87 4.80
N VAL A 26 5.30 14.39 5.90
CA VAL A 26 4.65 15.35 6.79
C VAL A 26 5.39 16.67 6.70
N GLY A 27 4.65 17.76 6.64
CA GLY A 27 5.21 19.10 6.55
C GLY A 27 4.30 20.15 7.18
N GLU A 28 4.79 21.36 7.24
CA GLU A 28 4.05 22.53 7.71
C GLU A 28 3.74 23.46 6.54
N VAL A 29 2.52 23.99 6.50
CA VAL A 29 2.12 24.98 5.52
C VAL A 29 2.82 26.30 5.82
N VAL A 30 3.69 26.75 4.93
CA VAL A 30 4.46 27.99 5.09
C VAL A 30 3.87 29.17 4.31
N GLU A 31 3.11 28.88 3.25
CA GLU A 31 2.49 29.89 2.40
C GLU A 31 1.18 29.35 1.80
N VAL A 32 0.18 30.21 1.62
CA VAL A 32 -1.09 29.87 0.99
C VAL A 32 -1.46 30.93 -0.07
N GLY A 33 -2.01 30.49 -1.19
CA GLY A 33 -2.59 31.38 -2.20
C GLY A 33 -3.95 31.95 -1.75
N ASP A 34 -4.39 33.04 -2.39
CA ASP A 34 -5.64 33.77 -2.06
C ASP A 34 -6.90 32.90 -2.14
N GLY A 35 -6.88 31.85 -2.98
CA GLY A 35 -7.99 30.92 -3.19
C GLY A 35 -8.13 29.82 -2.15
N VAL A 36 -7.11 29.58 -1.35
CA VAL A 36 -7.08 28.46 -0.38
C VAL A 36 -8.05 28.68 0.78
N ARG A 37 -8.79 27.63 1.14
CA ARG A 37 -9.83 27.67 2.20
C ARG A 37 -9.66 26.57 3.25
N ASN A 38 -9.04 25.45 2.91
CA ASN A 38 -9.04 24.24 3.74
C ASN A 38 -7.84 24.16 4.70
N VAL A 39 -6.81 24.95 4.47
CA VAL A 39 -5.59 25.00 5.29
C VAL A 39 -5.11 26.43 5.47
N ARG A 40 -4.30 26.66 6.48
CA ARG A 40 -3.67 27.96 6.79
C ARG A 40 -2.20 27.76 7.12
N VAL A 41 -1.43 28.83 7.07
CA VAL A 41 -0.02 28.84 7.50
C VAL A 41 0.08 28.33 8.94
N GLY A 42 1.03 27.43 9.19
CA GLY A 42 1.23 26.73 10.45
C GLY A 42 0.46 25.41 10.61
N ASP A 43 -0.46 25.07 9.69
CA ASP A 43 -1.11 23.76 9.75
C ASP A 43 -0.11 22.66 9.37
N ARG A 44 -0.12 21.56 10.14
CA ARG A 44 0.58 20.32 9.77
C ARG A 44 -0.23 19.54 8.76
N VAL A 45 0.43 19.10 7.69
CA VAL A 45 -0.22 18.39 6.59
C VAL A 45 0.59 17.20 6.12
N ILE A 46 -0.11 16.22 5.58
CA ILE A 46 0.47 15.12 4.79
C ILE A 46 -0.03 15.22 3.35
N MET A 47 0.72 14.64 2.43
CA MET A 47 0.30 14.59 1.04
C MET A 47 -0.84 13.58 0.86
N ASP A 48 -1.87 13.98 0.13
CA ASP A 48 -2.93 13.11 -0.37
C ASP A 48 -2.52 12.61 -1.76
N THR A 49 -1.67 11.60 -1.77
CA THR A 49 -0.93 11.13 -2.95
C THR A 49 -1.85 10.64 -4.06
N ARG A 50 -1.61 11.11 -5.29
CA ARG A 50 -2.38 10.77 -6.49
C ARG A 50 -1.45 10.60 -7.69
N PHE A 51 -0.94 9.40 -7.87
CA PHE A 51 0.06 9.10 -8.91
C PHE A 51 -0.36 9.43 -10.36
N GLN A 52 -1.66 9.59 -10.61
CA GLN A 52 -2.16 10.01 -11.92
C GLN A 52 -2.17 11.53 -12.11
N GLY A 53 -1.73 12.32 -11.13
CA GLY A 53 -1.71 13.78 -11.17
C GLY A 53 -3.05 14.43 -10.79
N ALA A 54 -3.33 15.60 -11.36
CA ALA A 54 -4.50 16.41 -11.03
C ALA A 54 -5.82 15.65 -11.23
N THR A 55 -6.78 15.89 -10.35
CA THR A 55 -8.12 15.27 -10.36
C THR A 55 -9.22 16.27 -10.72
N CYS A 56 -10.47 15.83 -10.76
CA CYS A 56 -11.58 16.78 -10.95
C CYS A 56 -11.52 17.95 -9.98
N LEU A 57 -11.13 17.71 -8.72
CA LEU A 57 -11.11 18.74 -7.68
C LEU A 57 -10.02 19.79 -7.96
N SER A 58 -8.79 19.35 -8.19
CA SER A 58 -7.67 20.26 -8.43
C SER A 58 -7.67 20.89 -9.82
N GLN A 59 -8.53 20.38 -10.74
CA GLN A 59 -8.77 20.96 -12.06
C GLN A 59 -10.08 21.76 -12.13
N GLU A 60 -10.83 21.86 -11.02
CA GLU A 60 -12.12 22.55 -10.93
C GLU A 60 -13.16 22.05 -11.97
N ILE A 61 -13.11 20.74 -12.30
CA ILE A 61 -14.03 20.12 -13.25
C ILE A 61 -15.36 19.81 -12.55
N ALA A 62 -16.45 20.33 -13.10
CA ALA A 62 -17.81 20.06 -12.66
C ALA A 62 -18.70 19.60 -13.83
N PRO A 63 -19.56 18.57 -13.66
CA PRO A 63 -19.71 17.77 -12.44
C PRO A 63 -18.51 16.86 -12.18
N LEU A 64 -18.30 16.46 -10.93
CA LEU A 64 -17.25 15.49 -10.59
C LEU A 64 -17.53 14.15 -11.27
N CYS A 65 -16.47 13.44 -11.68
CA CYS A 65 -16.63 12.06 -12.13
C CYS A 65 -17.14 11.16 -10.98
N ARG A 66 -17.66 9.98 -11.32
CA ARG A 66 -18.24 9.03 -10.34
C ARG A 66 -17.28 8.64 -9.22
N HIS A 67 -15.98 8.62 -9.48
CA HIS A 67 -14.97 8.28 -8.48
C HIS A 67 -14.67 9.46 -7.55
N CYS A 68 -14.48 10.66 -8.10
CA CYS A 68 -14.26 11.85 -7.28
C CYS A 68 -15.48 12.21 -6.43
N ALA A 69 -16.69 11.97 -6.94
CA ALA A 69 -17.93 12.22 -6.20
C ALA A 69 -18.06 11.41 -4.89
N VAL A 70 -17.35 10.28 -4.78
CA VAL A 70 -17.35 9.41 -3.59
C VAL A 70 -15.99 9.37 -2.88
N GLY A 71 -15.06 10.27 -3.23
CA GLY A 71 -13.75 10.35 -2.55
C GLY A 71 -12.68 9.37 -3.03
N ASN A 72 -12.93 8.62 -4.11
CA ASN A 72 -11.93 7.73 -4.74
C ASN A 72 -11.06 8.51 -5.74
N PHE A 73 -10.34 9.50 -5.27
CA PHE A 73 -9.58 10.43 -6.10
C PHE A 73 -8.48 9.77 -6.93
N THR A 74 -7.87 8.72 -6.40
CA THR A 74 -6.85 7.91 -7.09
C THR A 74 -7.37 7.19 -8.33
N LEU A 75 -8.70 7.11 -8.51
CA LEU A 75 -9.36 6.51 -9.67
C LEU A 75 -10.07 7.56 -10.54
N CYS A 76 -9.66 8.82 -10.48
CA CYS A 76 -10.26 9.90 -11.25
C CYS A 76 -10.26 9.62 -12.75
N GLU A 77 -11.45 9.72 -13.39
CA GLU A 77 -11.59 9.53 -14.84
C GLU A 77 -11.10 10.73 -15.67
N ASN A 78 -10.94 11.88 -15.02
CA ASN A 78 -10.42 13.11 -15.62
C ASN A 78 -8.99 13.40 -15.17
N ALA A 79 -8.26 12.38 -14.71
CA ALA A 79 -6.88 12.55 -14.30
C ALA A 79 -6.04 13.06 -15.48
N SER A 80 -5.28 14.14 -15.25
CA SER A 80 -4.36 14.66 -16.24
C SER A 80 -2.97 14.16 -15.95
N LEU A 81 -2.59 13.12 -16.64
CA LEU A 81 -1.25 12.55 -16.56
C LEU A 81 -0.20 13.59 -17.01
N GLY A 82 0.53 14.11 -16.04
CA GLY A 82 1.58 15.08 -16.30
C GLY A 82 1.13 16.46 -16.76
N ALA A 83 -0.16 16.77 -16.70
CA ALA A 83 -0.67 18.11 -17.04
C ALA A 83 -0.71 18.98 -15.77
N GLY A 84 0.07 20.03 -15.75
CA GLY A 84 0.11 21.02 -14.68
C GLY A 84 1.44 21.10 -13.94
N PRO A 85 1.65 22.14 -13.15
CA PRO A 85 2.87 22.34 -12.36
C PRO A 85 3.03 21.37 -11.20
N ARG A 86 2.14 20.43 -11.09
CA ARG A 86 1.93 19.55 -9.95
C ARG A 86 2.38 18.15 -10.32
N GLY A 87 3.68 17.92 -10.20
CA GLY A 87 4.19 16.57 -10.08
C GLY A 87 3.73 16.02 -8.73
N GLU A 88 3.38 14.76 -8.68
CA GLU A 88 3.22 14.10 -7.41
C GLU A 88 4.59 13.85 -6.81
N GLY A 89 4.69 14.15 -5.55
CA GLY A 89 5.93 14.06 -4.83
C GLY A 89 6.45 15.43 -4.41
N GLY A 90 7.72 15.48 -4.10
CA GLY A 90 8.38 16.67 -3.56
C GLY A 90 8.79 16.51 -2.10
N GLY A 91 8.42 15.42 -1.46
CA GLY A 91 8.85 15.11 -0.10
C GLY A 91 10.36 14.89 0.06
N TRP A 92 11.09 14.74 -1.06
CA TRP A 92 12.55 14.78 -1.07
C TRP A 92 13.06 16.19 -1.43
N GLY A 93 12.51 17.20 -0.78
CA GLY A 93 12.85 18.60 -0.92
C GLY A 93 12.47 19.37 0.33
N ASP A 94 13.06 20.55 0.50
CA ASP A 94 12.80 21.42 1.65
C ASP A 94 11.37 21.98 1.62
N SER A 95 10.76 22.05 0.44
CA SER A 95 9.39 22.49 0.24
C SER A 95 8.80 21.96 -1.07
N PHE A 96 7.49 21.91 -1.14
CA PHE A 96 6.75 21.60 -2.38
C PHE A 96 5.45 22.41 -2.43
N THR A 97 4.91 22.57 -3.63
CA THR A 97 3.61 23.20 -3.84
C THR A 97 2.56 22.14 -4.13
N ALA A 98 1.41 22.23 -3.47
CA ALA A 98 0.29 21.33 -3.70
C ALA A 98 -1.02 22.15 -3.77
N HIS A 99 -2.03 21.60 -4.46
CA HIS A 99 -3.39 22.11 -4.36
C HIS A 99 -3.98 21.72 -3.01
N GLU A 100 -4.83 22.57 -2.41
CA GLU A 100 -5.43 22.33 -1.09
C GLU A 100 -6.21 20.99 -0.97
N THR A 101 -6.66 20.42 -2.10
CA THR A 101 -7.33 19.11 -2.14
C THR A 101 -6.34 17.94 -2.26
N GLU A 102 -5.06 18.20 -2.43
CA GLU A 102 -3.97 17.22 -2.55
C GLU A 102 -3.13 17.12 -1.28
N ILE A 103 -3.58 17.76 -0.23
CA ILE A 103 -3.03 17.67 1.12
C ILE A 103 -4.13 17.32 2.12
N TYR A 104 -3.74 16.72 3.23
CA TYR A 104 -4.62 16.32 4.30
C TYR A 104 -4.09 16.88 5.62
N ARG A 105 -4.92 17.62 6.35
CA ARG A 105 -4.52 18.21 7.64
C ARG A 105 -4.34 17.13 8.69
N VAL A 106 -3.18 17.12 9.32
CA VAL A 106 -2.86 16.18 10.39
C VAL A 106 -3.51 16.62 11.68
N PRO A 107 -4.22 15.74 12.40
CA PRO A 107 -4.69 16.03 13.75
C PRO A 107 -3.53 16.31 14.71
N ASP A 108 -3.75 17.22 15.67
CA ASP A 108 -2.70 17.68 16.58
C ASP A 108 -2.22 16.59 17.56
N ASP A 109 -3.02 15.57 17.80
CA ASP A 109 -2.73 14.43 18.68
C ASP A 109 -1.87 13.32 18.04
N LEU A 110 -1.62 13.38 16.73
CA LEU A 110 -0.70 12.47 16.04
C LEU A 110 0.71 13.04 16.04
N THR A 111 1.69 12.18 16.29
CA THR A 111 3.10 12.49 16.05
C THR A 111 3.41 12.59 14.56
N ASP A 112 4.54 13.22 14.19
CA ASP A 112 4.97 13.30 12.79
C ASP A 112 5.25 11.92 12.20
N GLU A 113 5.77 10.99 13.00
CA GLU A 113 5.96 9.60 12.55
C GLU A 113 4.63 8.93 12.23
N GLU A 114 3.62 9.05 13.08
CA GLU A 114 2.29 8.51 12.83
C GLU A 114 1.64 9.18 11.61
N ALA A 115 1.76 10.49 11.50
CA ALA A 115 1.25 11.25 10.37
C ALA A 115 1.87 10.80 9.03
N MET A 116 3.19 10.66 8.98
CA MET A 116 3.90 10.17 7.80
C MET A 116 3.45 8.75 7.40
N PHE A 117 3.09 7.91 8.39
CA PHE A 117 2.63 6.55 8.13
C PHE A 117 1.17 6.46 7.66
N VAL A 118 0.38 7.53 7.76
CA VAL A 118 -1.04 7.50 7.33
C VAL A 118 -1.17 7.05 5.87
N GLU A 119 -0.29 7.51 4.97
CA GLU A 119 -0.33 7.12 3.56
C GLU A 119 -0.05 5.62 3.38
N PRO A 120 1.11 5.04 3.78
CA PRO A 120 1.39 3.63 3.56
C PRO A 120 0.50 2.68 4.38
N LEU A 121 -0.02 3.09 5.53
CA LEU A 121 -1.05 2.36 6.26
C LEU A 121 -2.37 2.34 5.49
N SER A 122 -2.72 3.45 4.83
CA SER A 122 -3.96 3.54 4.04
C SER A 122 -3.97 2.57 2.86
N THR A 123 -2.83 2.39 2.20
CA THR A 123 -2.69 1.38 1.15
C THR A 123 -3.00 -0.03 1.69
N ALA A 124 -2.50 -0.37 2.86
CA ALA A 124 -2.73 -1.66 3.50
C ALA A 124 -4.17 -1.83 4.02
N VAL A 125 -4.72 -0.82 4.69
CA VAL A 125 -6.11 -0.82 5.17
C VAL A 125 -7.08 -0.97 4.01
N ARG A 126 -6.87 -0.21 2.92
CA ARG A 126 -7.67 -0.35 1.70
C ARG A 126 -7.57 -1.76 1.11
N ALA A 127 -6.37 -2.34 1.04
CA ALA A 127 -6.19 -3.69 0.55
C ALA A 127 -7.02 -4.70 1.34
N VAL A 128 -7.04 -4.58 2.66
CA VAL A 128 -7.84 -5.46 3.52
C VAL A 128 -9.33 -5.18 3.37
N LEU A 129 -9.76 -3.93 3.31
CA LEU A 129 -11.18 -3.57 3.14
C LEU A 129 -11.74 -3.93 1.75
N ARG A 130 -10.90 -4.02 0.72
CA ARG A 130 -11.30 -4.53 -0.61
C ARG A 130 -11.69 -5.99 -0.61
N ARG A 131 -11.10 -6.79 0.26
CA ARG A 131 -11.44 -8.21 0.48
C ARG A 131 -11.15 -8.56 1.94
N PRO A 132 -12.02 -8.15 2.88
CA PRO A 132 -11.78 -8.42 4.29
C PRO A 132 -11.86 -9.92 4.60
N PRO A 133 -11.00 -10.43 5.47
CA PRO A 133 -11.12 -11.80 5.95
C PRO A 133 -12.39 -11.96 6.79
N GLU A 134 -13.01 -13.12 6.72
CA GLU A 134 -14.08 -13.50 7.61
C GLU A 134 -13.52 -13.95 8.98
N ALA A 135 -14.39 -14.05 9.99
CA ALA A 135 -14.01 -14.62 11.27
C ALA A 135 -13.55 -16.08 11.09
N GLY A 136 -12.41 -16.43 11.67
CA GLY A 136 -11.79 -17.76 11.52
C GLY A 136 -11.08 -17.98 10.18
N ALA A 137 -11.08 -17.00 9.26
CA ALA A 137 -10.41 -17.13 7.97
C ALA A 137 -8.90 -17.32 8.12
N ARG A 138 -8.33 -18.14 7.25
CA ARG A 138 -6.88 -18.30 7.10
C ARG A 138 -6.37 -17.34 6.06
N VAL A 139 -5.49 -16.45 6.49
CA VAL A 139 -4.92 -15.37 5.69
C VAL A 139 -3.44 -15.65 5.43
N LEU A 140 -3.00 -15.46 4.19
CA LEU A 140 -1.58 -15.46 3.83
C LEU A 140 -1.15 -14.06 3.41
N VAL A 141 -0.08 -13.54 4.02
CA VAL A 141 0.57 -12.30 3.57
C VAL A 141 1.92 -12.64 2.98
N VAL A 142 2.08 -12.43 1.68
CA VAL A 142 3.30 -12.72 0.94
C VAL A 142 4.17 -11.47 0.87
N GLY A 143 5.32 -11.53 1.56
CA GLY A 143 6.28 -10.42 1.63
C GLY A 143 6.07 -9.52 2.85
N CYS A 144 7.08 -9.44 3.71
CA CYS A 144 7.10 -8.65 4.94
C CYS A 144 8.01 -7.41 4.80
N GLY A 145 7.89 -6.67 3.69
CA GLY A 145 8.30 -5.28 3.58
C GLY A 145 7.30 -4.38 4.30
N ILE A 146 7.50 -3.05 4.26
CA ILE A 146 6.63 -2.10 4.97
C ILE A 146 5.14 -2.28 4.62
N VAL A 147 4.80 -2.49 3.35
CA VAL A 147 3.40 -2.70 2.93
C VAL A 147 2.83 -4.00 3.48
N GLY A 148 3.60 -5.12 3.42
CA GLY A 148 3.15 -6.39 3.97
C GLY A 148 3.00 -6.38 5.49
N LEU A 149 3.92 -5.72 6.20
CA LEU A 149 3.83 -5.50 7.65
C LEU A 149 2.59 -4.68 8.02
N ASN A 150 2.32 -3.61 7.27
CA ASN A 150 1.11 -2.82 7.43
C ASN A 150 -0.16 -3.63 7.10
N THR A 151 -0.10 -4.53 6.09
CA THR A 151 -1.23 -5.41 5.76
C THR A 151 -1.52 -6.42 6.87
N ILE A 152 -0.49 -6.96 7.55
CA ILE A 152 -0.64 -7.84 8.71
C ILE A 152 -1.41 -7.12 9.83
N GLN A 153 -0.96 -5.93 10.24
CA GLN A 153 -1.62 -5.20 11.31
C GLN A 153 -3.02 -4.70 10.90
N ALA A 154 -3.22 -4.31 9.64
CA ALA A 154 -4.54 -3.94 9.13
C ALA A 154 -5.52 -5.14 9.15
N ALA A 155 -5.08 -6.32 8.72
CA ALA A 155 -5.90 -7.53 8.78
C ALA A 155 -6.27 -7.88 10.22
N ARG A 156 -5.32 -7.82 11.15
CA ARG A 156 -5.57 -8.05 12.58
C ARG A 156 -6.50 -7.00 13.19
N ALA A 157 -6.36 -5.73 12.81
CA ALA A 157 -7.21 -4.64 13.30
C ALA A 157 -8.65 -4.75 12.81
N ILE A 158 -8.86 -5.18 11.55
CA ILE A 158 -10.18 -5.28 10.91
C ILE A 158 -10.89 -6.58 11.29
N GLN A 159 -10.13 -7.70 11.32
CA GLN A 159 -10.67 -9.01 11.71
C GLN A 159 -9.76 -9.70 12.74
N PRO A 160 -10.00 -9.48 14.04
CA PRO A 160 -9.16 -10.04 15.09
C PRO A 160 -9.12 -11.58 15.13
N ASP A 161 -10.18 -12.24 14.69
CA ASP A 161 -10.32 -13.70 14.77
C ASP A 161 -9.71 -14.44 13.57
N CYS A 162 -9.15 -13.74 12.57
CA CYS A 162 -8.47 -14.40 11.45
C CYS A 162 -7.12 -14.96 11.87
N HIS A 163 -6.68 -16.06 11.21
CA HIS A 163 -5.36 -16.63 11.41
C HIS A 163 -4.40 -16.16 10.32
N ILE A 164 -3.40 -15.37 10.69
CA ILE A 164 -2.48 -14.72 9.75
C ILE A 164 -1.16 -15.49 9.64
N THR A 165 -0.88 -16.03 8.46
CA THR A 165 0.42 -16.58 8.09
C THR A 165 1.17 -15.53 7.26
N ALA A 166 2.41 -15.22 7.61
CA ALA A 166 3.26 -14.27 6.90
C ALA A 166 4.47 -14.96 6.28
N VAL A 167 4.84 -14.59 5.05
CA VAL A 167 6.04 -15.10 4.37
C VAL A 167 7.12 -14.02 4.40
N ALA A 168 8.17 -14.26 5.19
CA ALA A 168 9.29 -13.36 5.37
C ALA A 168 10.58 -13.91 4.76
N ARG A 169 11.44 -13.03 4.27
CA ARG A 169 12.75 -13.40 3.71
C ARG A 169 13.88 -13.19 4.70
N TYR A 170 13.75 -12.23 5.62
CA TYR A 170 14.80 -11.83 6.56
C TYR A 170 14.28 -11.88 7.99
N GLN A 171 15.20 -12.15 8.95
CA GLN A 171 14.84 -12.31 10.36
C GLN A 171 14.14 -11.07 10.92
N HIS A 172 14.67 -9.86 10.68
CA HIS A 172 14.06 -8.62 11.15
C HIS A 172 12.62 -8.42 10.65
N GLN A 173 12.32 -8.88 9.42
CA GLN A 173 10.96 -8.86 8.87
C GLN A 173 10.06 -9.86 9.59
N ALA A 174 10.59 -11.08 9.88
CA ALA A 174 9.85 -12.10 10.61
C ALA A 174 9.51 -11.64 12.04
N ASP A 175 10.45 -11.00 12.72
CA ASP A 175 10.25 -10.48 14.07
C ASP A 175 9.23 -9.34 14.08
N ALA A 176 9.30 -8.43 13.11
CA ALA A 176 8.30 -7.37 12.93
C ALA A 176 6.91 -7.96 12.61
N ALA A 177 6.81 -8.97 11.74
CA ALA A 177 5.54 -9.62 11.41
C ALA A 177 4.86 -10.25 12.65
N ARG A 178 5.63 -10.95 13.49
CA ARG A 178 5.11 -11.49 14.77
C ARG A 178 4.60 -10.38 15.70
N ARG A 179 5.39 -9.33 15.88
CA ARG A 179 5.03 -8.18 16.73
C ARG A 179 3.75 -7.50 16.24
N LEU A 180 3.51 -7.46 14.92
CA LEU A 180 2.36 -6.81 14.30
C LEU A 180 1.14 -7.73 14.14
N GLY A 181 1.19 -8.95 14.67
CA GLY A 181 0.01 -9.81 14.77
C GLY A 181 -0.06 -11.00 13.82
N ALA A 182 1.06 -11.38 13.17
CA ALA A 182 1.11 -12.65 12.46
C ALA A 182 1.18 -13.82 13.46
N ASP A 183 0.30 -14.81 13.31
CA ASP A 183 0.25 -16.00 14.16
C ASP A 183 1.34 -17.01 13.76
N THR A 184 1.63 -17.09 12.47
CA THR A 184 2.67 -17.96 11.90
C THR A 184 3.55 -17.15 10.95
N VAL A 185 4.87 -17.36 11.02
CA VAL A 185 5.81 -16.70 10.11
C VAL A 185 6.72 -17.75 9.47
N LEU A 186 6.64 -17.82 8.15
CA LEU A 186 7.47 -18.66 7.30
C LEU A 186 8.73 -17.86 6.92
N LEU A 187 9.85 -18.19 7.54
CA LEU A 187 11.13 -17.53 7.26
C LEU A 187 11.92 -18.32 6.22
N ARG A 188 11.87 -17.90 4.96
CA ARG A 188 12.47 -18.58 3.80
C ARG A 188 11.94 -19.99 3.55
N GLU A 189 10.86 -20.36 4.22
CA GLU A 189 10.18 -21.61 3.99
C GLU A 189 9.30 -21.51 2.74
N ASP A 190 9.13 -22.62 2.06
CA ASP A 190 8.23 -22.72 0.92
C ASP A 190 6.79 -22.90 1.41
N PRO A 191 5.86 -21.98 1.12
CA PRO A 191 4.48 -22.11 1.56
C PRO A 191 3.79 -23.41 1.14
N PHE A 192 4.20 -24.02 0.04
CA PHE A 192 3.64 -25.30 -0.41
C PHE A 192 4.03 -26.49 0.49
N GLU A 193 5.14 -26.40 1.20
CA GLU A 193 5.56 -27.48 2.12
C GLU A 193 4.75 -27.46 3.42
N VAL A 194 4.20 -26.29 3.78
CA VAL A 194 3.48 -26.11 5.06
C VAL A 194 1.97 -25.89 4.89
N VAL A 195 1.48 -25.64 3.67
CA VAL A 195 0.07 -25.35 3.42
C VAL A 195 -0.85 -26.45 3.95
N ALA A 196 -0.45 -27.72 3.82
CA ALA A 196 -1.26 -28.85 4.28
C ALA A 196 -1.47 -28.83 5.80
N SER A 197 -0.43 -28.56 6.57
CA SER A 197 -0.52 -28.49 8.04
C SER A 197 -1.26 -27.26 8.55
N LEU A 198 -1.15 -26.14 7.85
CA LEU A 198 -1.74 -24.87 8.26
C LEU A 198 -3.21 -24.72 7.82
N THR A 199 -3.60 -25.38 6.73
CA THR A 199 -4.93 -25.17 6.12
C THR A 199 -5.72 -26.46 5.92
N GLY A 200 -5.09 -27.64 6.07
CA GLY A 200 -5.68 -28.92 5.70
C GLY A 200 -5.70 -29.19 4.20
N ALA A 201 -5.02 -28.38 3.41
CA ALA A 201 -4.94 -28.52 1.96
C ALA A 201 -4.22 -29.80 1.53
N ARG A 202 -4.53 -30.27 0.31
CA ARG A 202 -3.75 -31.30 -0.38
C ARG A 202 -2.98 -30.67 -1.51
N VAL A 203 -1.66 -30.90 -1.55
CA VAL A 203 -0.78 -30.37 -2.60
C VAL A 203 -0.64 -31.41 -3.72
N TYR A 204 -0.92 -30.99 -4.93
CA TYR A 204 -0.77 -31.77 -6.14
C TYR A 204 0.34 -31.20 -7.01
N ARG A 205 1.05 -32.08 -7.71
CA ARG A 205 1.93 -31.72 -8.81
C ARG A 205 1.21 -32.01 -10.12
N GLY A 206 0.95 -30.95 -10.87
CA GLY A 206 0.37 -31.06 -12.21
C GLY A 206 1.43 -31.34 -13.27
N MET A 207 0.98 -31.43 -14.52
CA MET A 207 1.86 -31.44 -15.69
C MET A 207 2.80 -30.23 -15.65
N PHE A 208 3.99 -30.37 -16.18
CA PHE A 208 5.04 -29.33 -16.17
C PHE A 208 5.59 -28.95 -14.79
N GLY A 209 5.38 -29.80 -13.76
CA GLY A 209 5.94 -29.58 -12.43
C GLY A 209 5.24 -28.51 -11.60
N ASN A 210 4.15 -27.95 -12.06
CA ASN A 210 3.35 -26.97 -11.33
C ASN A 210 2.72 -27.57 -10.08
N ARG A 211 2.86 -26.89 -8.96
CA ARG A 211 2.17 -27.25 -7.69
C ARG A 211 0.85 -26.51 -7.57
N MET A 212 -0.14 -27.14 -6.97
CA MET A 212 -1.45 -26.58 -6.69
C MET A 212 -1.93 -27.08 -5.35
N ALA A 213 -2.40 -26.22 -4.48
CA ALA A 213 -3.08 -26.58 -3.25
C ALA A 213 -4.59 -26.65 -3.51
N LEU A 214 -5.21 -27.79 -3.20
CA LEU A 214 -6.66 -27.90 -3.10
C LEU A 214 -7.07 -27.79 -1.64
N GLY A 215 -7.75 -26.74 -1.28
CA GLY A 215 -7.86 -26.14 0.04
C GLY A 215 -6.96 -24.91 0.09
N GLY A 216 -6.25 -24.59 1.09
CA GLY A 216 -5.34 -23.44 1.13
C GLY A 216 -5.93 -22.24 1.87
N TRP A 217 -5.39 -21.07 1.60
CA TRP A 217 -5.78 -19.85 2.32
C TRP A 217 -7.06 -19.24 1.75
N ASP A 218 -7.88 -18.65 2.62
CA ASP A 218 -9.13 -17.98 2.25
C ASP A 218 -8.85 -16.68 1.49
N VAL A 219 -7.87 -15.91 1.98
CA VAL A 219 -7.40 -14.67 1.37
C VAL A 219 -5.87 -14.65 1.36
N VAL A 220 -5.30 -14.31 0.21
CA VAL A 220 -3.86 -14.12 0.04
C VAL A 220 -3.60 -12.67 -0.35
N TYR A 221 -2.87 -11.92 0.46
CA TYR A 221 -2.39 -10.58 0.12
C TYR A 221 -0.98 -10.69 -0.45
N ASP A 222 -0.82 -10.51 -1.75
CA ASP A 222 0.50 -10.45 -2.40
C ASP A 222 1.05 -9.03 -2.33
N CYS A 223 1.95 -8.80 -1.37
CA CYS A 223 2.62 -7.52 -1.13
C CYS A 223 3.98 -7.41 -1.85
N VAL A 224 4.26 -8.31 -2.79
CA VAL A 224 5.49 -8.31 -3.61
C VAL A 224 5.19 -7.96 -5.06
N GLY A 225 4.18 -8.58 -5.67
CA GLY A 225 3.73 -8.29 -7.03
C GLY A 225 4.64 -8.85 -8.13
N SER A 226 5.54 -9.80 -7.85
CA SER A 226 6.35 -10.44 -8.88
C SER A 226 5.58 -11.56 -9.59
N ALA A 227 5.96 -11.91 -10.85
CA ALA A 227 5.35 -13.03 -11.56
C ALA A 227 5.34 -14.32 -10.74
N ARG A 228 6.41 -14.55 -9.99
CA ARG A 228 6.53 -15.71 -9.11
C ARG A 228 5.52 -15.67 -7.96
N THR A 229 5.47 -14.55 -7.21
CA THR A 229 4.60 -14.47 -6.03
C THR A 229 3.13 -14.46 -6.43
N VAL A 230 2.76 -13.75 -7.50
CA VAL A 230 1.40 -13.79 -8.06
C VAL A 230 0.99 -15.21 -8.45
N GLN A 231 1.89 -15.92 -9.17
CA GLN A 231 1.65 -17.30 -9.58
C GLN A 231 1.50 -18.25 -8.38
N GLU A 232 2.36 -18.11 -7.37
CA GLU A 232 2.30 -18.92 -6.15
C GLU A 232 1.04 -18.58 -5.34
N SER A 233 0.69 -17.30 -5.19
CA SER A 233 -0.50 -16.84 -4.48
C SER A 233 -1.79 -17.42 -5.04
N LEU A 234 -1.94 -17.40 -6.38
CA LEU A 234 -3.10 -17.98 -7.06
C LEU A 234 -3.23 -19.48 -6.81
N ARG A 235 -2.12 -20.19 -6.69
CA ARG A 235 -2.08 -21.66 -6.50
C ARG A 235 -2.18 -22.08 -5.03
N LEU A 236 -2.00 -21.14 -4.10
CA LEU A 236 -2.10 -21.34 -2.67
C LEU A 236 -3.46 -20.92 -2.13
N ALA A 237 -4.23 -20.12 -2.86
CA ALA A 237 -5.60 -19.77 -2.50
C ALA A 237 -6.52 -20.99 -2.62
N ARG A 238 -7.47 -21.14 -1.70
CA ARG A 238 -8.50 -22.16 -1.81
C ARG A 238 -9.48 -21.87 -2.95
N ALA A 239 -10.25 -22.87 -3.34
CA ALA A 239 -11.36 -22.66 -4.26
C ALA A 239 -12.33 -21.58 -3.72
N ARG A 240 -12.71 -20.62 -4.59
CA ARG A 240 -13.54 -19.45 -4.26
C ARG A 240 -12.92 -18.54 -3.18
N GLY A 241 -11.60 -18.66 -2.97
CA GLY A 241 -10.81 -17.71 -2.20
C GLY A 241 -10.42 -16.49 -3.02
N ALA A 242 -9.59 -15.63 -2.46
CA ALA A 242 -9.16 -14.42 -3.14
C ALA A 242 -7.64 -14.19 -3.06
N VAL A 243 -7.09 -13.60 -4.11
CA VAL A 243 -5.74 -13.03 -4.13
C VAL A 243 -5.86 -11.53 -4.33
N VAL A 244 -5.42 -10.76 -3.34
CA VAL A 244 -5.40 -9.29 -3.39
C VAL A 244 -4.01 -8.86 -3.84
N MET A 245 -3.96 -8.15 -4.96
CA MET A 245 -2.74 -7.63 -5.56
C MET A 245 -2.40 -6.28 -4.91
N VAL A 246 -1.48 -6.29 -3.95
CA VAL A 246 -1.03 -5.11 -3.21
C VAL A 246 0.34 -4.64 -3.70
N GLY A 247 1.22 -5.59 -4.01
CA GLY A 247 2.53 -5.32 -4.58
C GLY A 247 2.44 -4.78 -6.00
N ILE A 248 3.23 -3.77 -6.31
CA ILE A 248 3.25 -3.09 -7.60
C ILE A 248 4.38 -3.64 -8.48
N THR A 249 4.06 -3.90 -9.76
CA THR A 249 5.04 -4.13 -10.80
C THR A 249 4.74 -3.23 -11.99
N LEU A 250 5.78 -2.66 -12.57
CA LEU A 250 5.69 -1.79 -13.76
C LEU A 250 5.96 -2.56 -15.06
N ALA A 251 6.37 -3.83 -14.95
CA ALA A 251 6.64 -4.69 -16.10
C ALA A 251 5.48 -5.67 -16.32
N PRO A 252 5.14 -6.01 -17.56
CA PRO A 252 4.19 -7.08 -17.86
C PRO A 252 4.60 -8.39 -17.20
N LEU A 253 3.65 -9.07 -16.58
CA LEU A 253 3.86 -10.36 -15.93
C LEU A 253 3.36 -11.51 -16.81
N LYS A 254 4.17 -12.58 -16.92
CA LYS A 254 3.73 -13.85 -17.46
C LYS A 254 3.24 -14.73 -16.32
N VAL A 255 1.93 -14.90 -16.22
CA VAL A 255 1.25 -15.64 -15.14
C VAL A 255 0.27 -16.64 -15.75
N ASP A 256 0.21 -17.84 -15.18
CA ASP A 256 -0.80 -18.85 -15.52
C ASP A 256 -2.07 -18.62 -14.70
N LEU A 257 -3.15 -18.27 -15.36
CA LEU A 257 -4.44 -17.98 -14.76
C LEU A 257 -5.32 -19.23 -14.55
N THR A 258 -4.78 -20.44 -14.70
CA THR A 258 -5.54 -21.68 -14.48
C THR A 258 -6.28 -21.69 -13.13
N PRO A 259 -5.70 -21.26 -11.99
CA PRO A 259 -6.43 -21.24 -10.73
C PRO A 259 -7.65 -20.31 -10.72
N VAL A 260 -7.61 -19.22 -11.48
CA VAL A 260 -8.70 -18.25 -11.56
C VAL A 260 -9.97 -18.90 -12.10
N TRP A 261 -9.87 -19.64 -13.22
CA TRP A 261 -11.04 -20.29 -13.79
C TRP A 261 -11.31 -21.68 -13.22
N TYR A 262 -10.26 -22.44 -12.83
CA TYR A 262 -10.40 -23.81 -12.36
C TYR A 262 -10.90 -23.90 -10.91
N GLN A 263 -10.44 -23.02 -10.03
CA GLN A 263 -10.83 -22.95 -8.63
C GLN A 263 -11.72 -21.73 -8.31
N GLU A 264 -12.13 -20.97 -9.32
CA GLU A 264 -12.94 -19.74 -9.17
C GLU A 264 -12.28 -18.75 -8.18
N VAL A 265 -10.94 -18.60 -8.24
CA VAL A 265 -10.20 -17.68 -7.36
C VAL A 265 -10.41 -16.24 -7.84
N ASP A 266 -10.84 -15.37 -6.94
CA ASP A 266 -10.95 -13.94 -7.22
C ASP A 266 -9.54 -13.30 -7.28
N MET A 267 -9.27 -12.55 -8.36
CA MET A 267 -8.13 -11.62 -8.40
C MET A 267 -8.64 -10.20 -8.12
N VAL A 268 -8.22 -9.62 -7.00
CA VAL A 268 -8.68 -8.30 -6.55
C VAL A 268 -7.56 -7.29 -6.67
N GLY A 269 -7.75 -6.30 -7.53
CA GLY A 269 -6.85 -5.15 -7.63
C GLY A 269 -7.11 -4.13 -6.53
N VAL A 270 -6.04 -3.54 -6.02
CA VAL A 270 -6.10 -2.40 -5.10
C VAL A 270 -5.09 -1.35 -5.53
N TYR A 271 -5.46 -0.08 -5.38
CA TYR A 271 -4.59 1.03 -5.75
C TYR A 271 -4.63 2.12 -4.68
N ALA A 272 -3.47 2.37 -4.07
CA ALA A 272 -3.25 3.41 -3.07
C ALA A 272 -4.36 3.49 -1.99
N HIS A 273 -5.00 4.63 -1.84
CA HIS A 273 -6.07 4.90 -0.89
C HIS A 273 -7.31 5.47 -1.59
N GLY A 274 -8.39 5.66 -0.86
CA GLY A 274 -9.64 6.19 -1.45
C GLY A 274 -10.72 6.40 -0.42
N ALA A 275 -11.95 6.02 -0.76
CA ALA A 275 -13.08 5.99 0.15
C ALA A 275 -13.54 4.54 0.37
N GLU A 276 -13.79 4.23 1.63
CA GLU A 276 -14.16 2.90 2.10
C GLU A 276 -15.53 2.94 2.79
N CYS A 277 -16.25 1.82 2.73
CA CYS A 277 -17.39 1.62 3.60
C CYS A 277 -16.86 1.18 4.97
N TRP A 278 -16.90 2.07 5.96
CA TRP A 278 -16.45 1.82 7.31
C TRP A 278 -17.58 2.08 8.29
N HIS A 279 -18.00 1.04 9.03
CA HIS A 279 -19.18 1.08 9.92
C HIS A 279 -20.47 1.60 9.27
N GLY A 280 -20.66 1.31 7.97
CA GLY A 280 -21.85 1.73 7.20
C GLY A 280 -21.77 3.14 6.61
N GLU A 281 -20.69 3.86 6.83
CA GLU A 281 -20.45 5.19 6.28
C GLU A 281 -19.36 5.20 5.22
N HIS A 282 -19.46 6.08 4.24
CA HIS A 282 -18.37 6.35 3.30
C HIS A 282 -17.34 7.28 3.96
N ARG A 283 -16.15 6.74 4.21
CA ARG A 283 -15.04 7.46 4.83
C ARG A 283 -13.77 7.34 4.01
N ARG A 284 -12.96 8.37 4.01
CA ARG A 284 -11.64 8.31 3.39
C ARG A 284 -10.76 7.30 4.14
N THR A 285 -9.93 6.57 3.41
CA THR A 285 -9.02 5.58 4.02
C THR A 285 -8.10 6.24 5.06
N TYR A 286 -7.72 7.51 4.85
CA TYR A 286 -6.93 8.29 5.82
C TYR A 286 -7.65 8.45 7.17
N ASP A 287 -8.96 8.77 7.14
CA ASP A 287 -9.75 8.89 8.37
C ASP A 287 -9.85 7.57 9.12
N VAL A 288 -10.01 6.46 8.38
CA VAL A 288 -10.04 5.11 8.97
C VAL A 288 -8.71 4.77 9.62
N VAL A 289 -7.59 5.06 8.97
CA VAL A 289 -6.25 4.84 9.52
C VAL A 289 -6.02 5.64 10.78
N ILE A 290 -6.39 6.93 10.78
CA ILE A 290 -6.24 7.80 11.95
C ILE A 290 -7.08 7.28 13.12
N GLU A 291 -8.31 6.83 12.85
CA GLU A 291 -9.16 6.20 13.89
C GLU A 291 -8.49 4.95 14.46
N LEU A 292 -7.95 4.08 13.61
CA LEU A 292 -7.29 2.85 14.05
C LEU A 292 -5.98 3.10 14.81
N LEU A 293 -5.20 4.13 14.43
CA LEU A 293 -4.01 4.58 15.18
C LEU A 293 -4.41 5.06 16.58
N ARG A 294 -5.41 5.94 16.69
CA ARG A 294 -5.95 6.45 17.96
C ARG A 294 -6.48 5.33 18.86
N ALA A 295 -7.08 4.32 18.26
CA ALA A 295 -7.56 3.15 18.98
C ALA A 295 -6.43 2.17 19.40
N GLY A 296 -5.17 2.44 19.06
CA GLY A 296 -4.02 1.55 19.30
C GLY A 296 -4.09 0.23 18.53
N LYS A 297 -4.93 0.16 17.50
CA LYS A 297 -5.06 -1.04 16.64
C LYS A 297 -4.02 -1.09 15.51
N LEU A 298 -3.44 0.06 15.17
CA LEU A 298 -2.30 0.20 14.29
C LEU A 298 -1.16 0.86 15.05
N THR A 299 0.08 0.59 14.67
CA THR A 299 1.27 1.17 15.29
C THR A 299 2.35 1.44 14.26
N THR A 300 3.14 2.47 14.49
CA THR A 300 4.34 2.81 13.72
C THR A 300 5.62 2.38 14.44
N ALA A 301 5.49 1.95 15.68
CA ALA A 301 6.62 1.68 16.58
C ALA A 301 7.59 0.64 16.00
N GLY A 302 8.86 1.04 15.85
CA GLY A 302 9.94 0.20 15.36
C GLY A 302 9.85 -0.15 13.88
N LEU A 303 9.06 0.58 13.08
CA LEU A 303 9.00 0.43 11.64
C LEU A 303 9.97 1.35 10.91
N ILE A 304 10.24 2.55 11.43
CA ILE A 304 11.37 3.37 10.95
C ILE A 304 12.65 2.77 11.49
N THR A 305 13.48 2.25 10.59
CA THR A 305 14.73 1.57 10.96
C THR A 305 15.97 2.41 10.67
N HIS A 306 15.88 3.33 9.73
CA HIS A 306 17.00 4.16 9.31
C HIS A 306 16.52 5.59 9.03
N ARG A 307 17.33 6.56 9.48
CA ARG A 307 17.12 7.98 9.25
C ARG A 307 18.37 8.54 8.59
N PHE A 308 18.17 9.37 7.60
CA PHE A 308 19.22 10.04 6.85
C PHE A 308 18.87 11.51 6.65
N ARG A 309 19.85 12.33 6.46
CA ARG A 309 19.65 13.68 5.92
C ARG A 309 19.41 13.59 4.41
N LEU A 310 18.78 14.61 3.84
CA LEU A 310 18.48 14.60 2.40
C LEU A 310 19.75 14.56 1.53
N ASP A 311 20.84 15.20 1.94
CA ASP A 311 22.12 15.17 1.24
C ASP A 311 22.78 13.78 1.21
N GLU A 312 22.37 12.86 2.12
CA GLU A 312 22.77 11.45 2.17
C GLU A 312 21.88 10.53 1.31
N TRP A 313 21.08 11.08 0.40
CA TRP A 313 20.04 10.32 -0.33
C TRP A 313 20.56 9.07 -1.04
N ARG A 314 21.80 9.08 -1.55
CA ARG A 314 22.39 7.90 -2.20
C ARG A 314 22.54 6.73 -1.22
N GLN A 315 23.02 7.01 -0.01
CA GLN A 315 23.17 6.00 1.04
C GLN A 315 21.79 5.53 1.54
N ALA A 316 20.83 6.43 1.66
CA ALA A 316 19.45 6.11 2.03
C ALA A 316 18.82 5.12 1.03
N ILE A 317 18.95 5.39 -0.29
CA ILE A 317 18.46 4.48 -1.35
C ILE A 317 19.17 3.12 -1.28
N GLN A 318 20.49 3.09 -1.16
CA GLN A 318 21.24 1.85 -1.06
C GLN A 318 20.80 1.02 0.14
N THR A 319 20.62 1.65 1.29
CA THR A 319 20.11 1.00 2.51
C THR A 319 18.69 0.47 2.32
N ALA A 320 17.81 1.24 1.69
CA ALA A 320 16.43 0.83 1.40
C ALA A 320 16.36 -0.35 0.42
N MET A 321 17.28 -0.42 -0.54
CA MET A 321 17.34 -1.50 -1.54
C MET A 321 17.99 -2.77 -1.00
N ASP A 322 19.05 -2.67 -0.19
CA ASP A 322 19.68 -3.84 0.44
C ASP A 322 18.97 -4.22 1.74
N LYS A 323 17.99 -5.13 1.61
CA LYS A 323 17.23 -5.61 2.78
C LYS A 323 18.05 -6.38 3.81
N ARG A 324 19.31 -6.75 3.50
CA ARG A 324 20.25 -7.33 4.49
C ARG A 324 20.73 -6.29 5.50
N SER A 325 20.57 -4.98 5.19
CA SER A 325 20.82 -3.88 6.13
C SER A 325 19.89 -3.89 7.35
N GLY A 326 18.83 -4.68 7.33
CA GLY A 326 17.77 -4.65 8.34
C GLY A 326 16.68 -3.60 8.05
N SER A 327 16.69 -2.98 6.86
CA SER A 327 15.75 -1.90 6.54
C SER A 327 14.32 -2.39 6.38
N ILE A 328 13.39 -1.75 7.12
CA ILE A 328 11.93 -1.82 6.94
C ILE A 328 11.48 -0.51 6.28
N LYS A 329 11.60 0.61 6.98
CA LYS A 329 11.34 1.95 6.48
C LYS A 329 12.59 2.82 6.66
N VAL A 330 12.99 3.47 5.58
CA VAL A 330 14.07 4.45 5.55
C VAL A 330 13.44 5.81 5.30
N VAL A 331 13.79 6.80 6.10
CA VAL A 331 13.22 8.16 6.03
C VAL A 331 14.32 9.22 5.96
N PHE A 332 13.96 10.37 5.41
CA PHE A 332 14.75 11.58 5.56
C PHE A 332 14.26 12.37 6.76
N ASP A 333 15.20 12.89 7.52
CA ASP A 333 14.98 13.79 8.64
C ASP A 333 15.53 15.16 8.27
N TYR A 334 14.68 16.18 8.41
CA TYR A 334 15.01 17.57 8.04
C TYR A 334 15.34 18.44 9.27
N THR A 335 15.29 17.85 10.49
CA THR A 335 15.58 18.54 11.76
C THR A 335 17.05 18.46 12.15
#